data_75e49cd53619522c6fd7824b8312c195
#
_entry.id   75e49cd53619522c6fd7824b8312c195
#
_cell.length_a   1.000
_cell.length_b   1.000
_cell.length_c   1.000
_cell.angle_alpha   90.00
_cell.angle_beta   90.00
_cell.angle_gamma   90.00
#
_symmetry.space_group_name_H-M   'P 1'
#
loop_
_entity.id
_entity.type
_entity.pdbx_description
1 polymer ?
#
loop_
_entity_poly.entity_id
_entity_poly.type
_entity_poly.pdbx_seq_one_letter_code
_entity_poly.pdbx_strand_id
1 'polypeptide(L)'
;MNNYKVVAMRLNDKKVLYEKGNKDKNDYGLGNALFLNYVLDLLKYKKIKLQASVKISEFISKTSRKDKVFLEEGKEITIYKLLQLVINLNCNAAVLAIAEHLDPTRNNPAIKVKVKRDEYDLEKQVAINISGRKMKNKPQSYTIEDLLKIGEKMFGQYEKDFKLYNSSLVDYRGTVYENPSFIDTDDRVVCNYLFGSHDNSGIVLTNINNERVLLAVMGADNAFHRDFLLKEAMDEIQFDIKAPKLEVETFTGEKEINFLGDTYFGEFYTERRKKRNQEDALMRYGYDHSLKHLKTFFDPNGYNIINFEAVFTEEGEVSNLEGAKPFLLWANEEKTLNALKSLNLNAVSLGNNHAMDFGLNRLKQTIEGFKNNDLKVFGAGLNSKEALAPIHLNINNRNVYIYNGYWYRKIAYRKFDFYAIGHDAGVAPLYLINEEIRRKKQEDPNCFIIVQPHWGVDFKQILPYQVENAEQLIHSGCDLILGHGPHTIQKLRRYNNTVIVYSMGNGIFNSNGEFDKHDALPYGFLTKLKFLENDEIKLRLVPFYANNLDTFWCPDYVNDEQFKEIVEFIAEGKEYIETDWENRAFEIKIK
;
A
#
# COMPACT_ATOMS: atom_id res chain seq x y z
N MET A 1 -4.44 18.74 -4.14
CA MET A 1 -3.97 18.61 -5.55
C MET A 1 -3.03 17.44 -5.62
N ASN A 2 -3.19 16.58 -6.63
CA ASN A 2 -2.27 15.48 -6.83
C ASN A 2 -0.90 16.06 -7.18
N ASN A 3 0.13 15.72 -6.41
CA ASN A 3 1.48 16.28 -6.58
C ASN A 3 2.31 15.51 -7.63
N TYR A 4 1.62 14.86 -8.58
CA TYR A 4 2.22 14.07 -9.66
C TYR A 4 1.56 14.33 -11.00
N LYS A 5 2.20 13.87 -12.08
CA LYS A 5 1.63 13.77 -13.43
C LYS A 5 2.12 12.48 -14.09
N VAL A 6 1.22 11.79 -14.78
CA VAL A 6 1.50 10.61 -15.62
C VAL A 6 0.95 10.87 -17.00
N VAL A 7 1.74 10.56 -18.02
CA VAL A 7 1.32 10.62 -19.43
C VAL A 7 1.79 9.36 -20.14
N ALA A 8 0.91 8.75 -20.90
CA ALA A 8 1.26 7.69 -21.84
C ALA A 8 0.98 8.16 -23.27
N MET A 9 2.00 8.07 -24.12
CA MET A 9 1.98 8.56 -25.48
C MET A 9 2.35 7.44 -26.46
N ARG A 10 1.54 7.25 -27.49
CA ARG A 10 1.84 6.33 -28.58
C ARG A 10 2.96 6.92 -29.43
N LEU A 11 4.02 6.15 -29.67
CA LEU A 11 5.22 6.67 -30.36
C LEU A 11 5.00 6.96 -31.83
N ASN A 12 4.11 6.25 -32.49
CA ASN A 12 3.93 6.34 -33.95
C ASN A 12 3.34 7.69 -34.39
N ASP A 13 2.33 8.18 -33.68
CA ASP A 13 1.58 9.39 -34.05
C ASP A 13 1.59 10.47 -32.97
N LYS A 14 2.32 10.23 -31.85
CA LYS A 14 2.40 11.12 -30.68
C LYS A 14 1.06 11.35 -29.98
N LYS A 15 0.08 10.49 -30.20
CA LYS A 15 -1.22 10.59 -29.54
C LYS A 15 -1.09 10.26 -28.06
N VAL A 16 -1.59 11.14 -27.20
CA VAL A 16 -1.75 10.87 -25.77
C VAL A 16 -2.90 9.88 -25.60
N LEU A 17 -2.59 8.72 -24.99
CA LEU A 17 -3.54 7.64 -24.71
C LEU A 17 -4.08 7.70 -23.29
N TYR A 18 -3.29 8.22 -22.37
CA TYR A 18 -3.63 8.35 -20.96
C TYR A 18 -2.95 9.57 -20.36
N GLU A 19 -3.67 10.28 -19.49
CA GLU A 19 -3.13 11.40 -18.72
C GLU A 19 -3.84 11.47 -17.36
N LYS A 20 -3.06 11.59 -16.27
CA LYS A 20 -3.57 11.72 -14.91
C LYS A 20 -2.66 12.62 -14.08
N GLY A 21 -3.27 13.42 -13.20
CA GLY A 21 -2.56 14.36 -12.33
C GLY A 21 -2.30 15.71 -13.00
N ASN A 22 -1.85 16.68 -12.21
CA ASN A 22 -1.76 18.09 -12.62
C ASN A 22 -0.47 18.80 -12.20
N LYS A 23 0.59 18.04 -11.88
CA LYS A 23 1.89 18.64 -11.55
C LYS A 23 2.53 19.23 -12.79
N ASP A 24 2.77 20.52 -12.81
CA ASP A 24 3.36 21.21 -13.97
C ASP A 24 4.88 20.98 -14.06
N LYS A 25 5.60 21.07 -12.95
CA LYS A 25 7.07 20.96 -12.91
C LYS A 25 7.57 20.19 -11.72
N ASN A 26 8.69 19.51 -11.88
CA ASN A 26 9.43 18.89 -10.78
C ASN A 26 10.75 19.64 -10.55
N ASP A 27 11.09 19.88 -9.28
CA ASP A 27 12.25 20.70 -8.85
C ASP A 27 13.57 19.91 -8.80
N TYR A 28 13.79 19.01 -9.73
CA TYR A 28 15.02 18.24 -9.92
C TYR A 28 15.55 18.44 -11.33
N GLY A 29 16.73 17.92 -11.61
CA GLY A 29 17.31 17.97 -12.95
C GLY A 29 17.45 16.57 -13.57
N LEU A 30 17.37 16.50 -14.89
CA LEU A 30 17.51 15.26 -15.67
C LEU A 30 18.95 14.96 -16.11
N GLY A 31 19.94 15.53 -15.39
CA GLY A 31 21.35 15.39 -15.74
C GLY A 31 21.86 13.96 -15.81
N ASN A 32 21.40 13.08 -14.91
CA ASN A 32 21.77 11.66 -14.93
C ASN A 32 21.34 10.97 -16.23
N ALA A 33 20.10 11.20 -16.67
CA ALA A 33 19.58 10.61 -17.90
C ALA A 33 20.37 11.10 -19.13
N LEU A 34 20.63 12.40 -19.22
CA LEU A 34 21.40 12.98 -20.32
C LEU A 34 22.87 12.54 -20.32
N PHE A 35 23.47 12.42 -19.13
CA PHE A 35 24.85 11.89 -19.01
C PHE A 35 24.90 10.40 -19.39
N LEU A 36 23.94 9.59 -18.93
CA LEU A 36 23.84 8.19 -19.33
C LEU A 36 23.75 8.06 -20.86
N ASN A 37 22.92 8.90 -21.49
CA ASN A 37 22.79 8.90 -22.93
C ASN A 37 24.12 9.23 -23.63
N TYR A 38 24.86 10.21 -23.11
CA TYR A 38 26.21 10.52 -23.61
C TYR A 38 27.18 9.33 -23.48
N VAL A 39 27.12 8.59 -22.37
CA VAL A 39 27.95 7.38 -22.17
C VAL A 39 27.57 6.29 -23.18
N LEU A 40 26.29 6.11 -23.47
CA LEU A 40 25.81 5.16 -24.47
C LEU A 40 26.27 5.55 -25.89
N ASP A 41 26.33 6.85 -26.22
CA ASP A 41 26.94 7.33 -27.47
C ASP A 41 28.41 6.90 -27.56
N LEU A 42 29.18 7.12 -26.49
CA LEU A 42 30.62 6.76 -26.49
C LEU A 42 30.82 5.24 -26.70
N LEU A 43 29.95 4.42 -26.15
CA LEU A 43 29.95 2.97 -26.36
C LEU A 43 29.60 2.62 -27.81
N LYS A 44 28.51 3.20 -28.34
CA LYS A 44 28.06 3.00 -29.72
C LYS A 44 29.13 3.36 -30.75
N TYR A 45 29.82 4.46 -30.55
CA TYR A 45 30.92 4.91 -31.42
C TYR A 45 32.29 4.32 -31.06
N LYS A 46 32.33 3.29 -30.18
CA LYS A 46 33.56 2.58 -29.75
C LYS A 46 34.63 3.50 -29.16
N LYS A 47 34.23 4.62 -28.58
CA LYS A 47 35.17 5.55 -27.88
C LYS A 47 35.56 5.03 -26.50
N ILE A 48 34.73 4.20 -25.90
CA ILE A 48 34.98 3.47 -24.65
C ILE A 48 34.50 2.02 -24.81
N LYS A 49 34.98 1.13 -23.91
CA LYS A 49 34.59 -0.29 -23.90
C LYS A 49 33.82 -0.62 -22.63
N LEU A 50 32.81 -1.46 -22.73
CA LEU A 50 32.04 -1.94 -21.58
C LEU A 50 32.89 -2.59 -20.49
N GLN A 51 33.96 -3.29 -20.90
CA GLN A 51 34.88 -3.98 -20.01
C GLN A 51 36.01 -3.08 -19.50
N ALA A 52 36.04 -1.79 -19.88
CA ALA A 52 37.04 -0.86 -19.34
C ALA A 52 36.88 -0.76 -17.81
N SER A 53 38.02 -0.82 -17.12
CA SER A 53 38.09 -0.79 -15.68
C SER A 53 38.13 0.65 -15.18
N VAL A 54 37.32 0.98 -14.21
CA VAL A 54 37.22 2.27 -13.55
C VAL A 54 37.70 2.12 -12.12
N LYS A 55 38.77 2.78 -11.75
CA LYS A 55 39.28 2.79 -10.38
C LYS A 55 38.49 3.78 -9.52
N ILE A 56 37.98 3.32 -8.39
CA ILE A 56 37.17 4.13 -7.47
C ILE A 56 38.09 5.05 -6.66
N SER A 57 37.89 6.37 -6.78
CA SER A 57 38.60 7.37 -6.00
C SER A 57 38.01 7.50 -4.58
N GLU A 58 38.79 8.11 -3.68
CA GLU A 58 38.34 8.47 -2.32
C GLU A 58 37.06 9.31 -2.35
N PHE A 59 36.95 10.26 -3.28
CA PHE A 59 35.77 11.10 -3.45
C PHE A 59 34.53 10.27 -3.79
N ILE A 60 34.63 9.34 -4.74
CA ILE A 60 33.54 8.45 -5.13
C ILE A 60 33.13 7.54 -3.98
N SER A 61 34.13 6.95 -3.29
CA SER A 61 33.88 6.09 -2.13
C SER A 61 33.11 6.83 -1.02
N LYS A 62 33.55 8.04 -0.65
CA LYS A 62 32.84 8.88 0.33
C LYS A 62 31.41 9.22 -0.11
N THR A 63 31.22 9.52 -1.39
CA THR A 63 29.90 9.85 -1.95
C THR A 63 28.97 8.64 -1.90
N SER A 64 29.47 7.44 -2.20
CA SER A 64 28.68 6.20 -2.27
C SER A 64 28.11 5.76 -0.91
N ARG A 65 28.61 6.27 0.21
CA ARG A 65 28.02 6.00 1.55
C ARG A 65 26.58 6.44 1.71
N LYS A 66 26.10 7.34 0.83
CA LYS A 66 24.71 7.82 0.80
C LYS A 66 23.85 7.07 -0.22
N ASP A 67 24.46 6.22 -1.03
CA ASP A 67 23.78 5.41 -2.02
C ASP A 67 23.47 4.02 -1.43
N LYS A 68 22.59 3.27 -2.09
CA LYS A 68 22.24 1.90 -1.69
C LYS A 68 23.43 0.93 -1.78
N VAL A 69 24.38 1.23 -2.68
CA VAL A 69 25.57 0.42 -2.95
C VAL A 69 26.83 1.19 -2.59
N PHE A 70 27.64 0.63 -1.69
CA PHE A 70 28.92 1.21 -1.33
C PHE A 70 30.00 0.81 -2.33
N LEU A 71 30.70 1.82 -2.88
CA LEU A 71 31.83 1.65 -3.78
C LEU A 71 33.14 1.87 -3.01
N GLU A 72 33.88 0.80 -2.80
CA GLU A 72 35.13 0.80 -2.00
C GLU A 72 36.28 1.48 -2.74
N GLU A 73 36.99 2.38 -2.04
CA GLU A 73 38.17 3.09 -2.57
C GLU A 73 39.26 2.14 -3.09
N GLY A 74 39.90 2.53 -4.18
CA GLY A 74 41.00 1.80 -4.81
C GLY A 74 40.58 0.56 -5.59
N LYS A 75 39.33 0.13 -5.47
CA LYS A 75 38.80 -1.02 -6.24
C LYS A 75 38.48 -0.64 -7.68
N GLU A 76 38.59 -1.63 -8.54
CA GLU A 76 38.27 -1.50 -9.97
C GLU A 76 36.91 -2.10 -10.28
N ILE A 77 36.10 -1.39 -11.07
CA ILE A 77 34.76 -1.79 -11.47
C ILE A 77 34.61 -1.54 -12.97
N THR A 78 34.06 -2.48 -13.71
CA THR A 78 33.83 -2.29 -15.15
C THR A 78 32.73 -1.27 -15.43
N ILE A 79 32.83 -0.57 -16.57
CA ILE A 79 31.74 0.35 -17.04
C ILE A 79 30.41 -0.41 -17.12
N TYR A 80 30.42 -1.65 -17.60
CA TYR A 80 29.21 -2.51 -17.62
C TYR A 80 28.55 -2.59 -16.25
N LYS A 81 29.31 -2.91 -15.21
CA LYS A 81 28.78 -3.04 -13.85
C LYS A 81 28.31 -1.69 -13.30
N LEU A 82 29.02 -0.62 -13.56
CA LEU A 82 28.59 0.73 -13.17
C LEU A 82 27.27 1.12 -13.84
N LEU A 83 27.08 0.80 -15.13
CA LEU A 83 25.81 1.02 -15.84
C LEU A 83 24.66 0.23 -15.22
N GLN A 84 24.89 -1.04 -14.85
CA GLN A 84 23.87 -1.81 -14.12
C GLN A 84 23.48 -1.16 -12.79
N LEU A 85 24.46 -0.65 -12.03
CA LEU A 85 24.19 0.06 -10.77
C LEU A 85 23.41 1.37 -10.98
N VAL A 86 23.71 2.10 -12.08
CA VAL A 86 22.99 3.33 -12.44
C VAL A 86 21.54 3.03 -12.82
N ILE A 87 21.34 2.11 -13.75
CA ILE A 87 20.03 1.86 -14.37
C ILE A 87 19.06 1.17 -13.39
N ASN A 88 19.54 0.18 -12.62
CA ASN A 88 18.66 -0.63 -11.78
C ASN A 88 18.57 -0.16 -10.33
N LEU A 89 19.62 0.49 -9.82
CA LEU A 89 19.71 0.87 -8.40
C LEU A 89 19.82 2.38 -8.17
N ASN A 90 19.81 3.17 -9.25
CA ASN A 90 19.97 4.63 -9.18
C ASN A 90 21.22 5.08 -8.41
N CYS A 91 22.32 4.33 -8.55
CA CYS A 91 23.55 4.62 -7.85
C CYS A 91 24.23 5.87 -8.42
N ASN A 92 24.09 6.97 -7.72
CA ASN A 92 24.64 8.25 -8.14
C ASN A 92 26.18 8.27 -8.13
N ALA A 93 26.81 7.58 -7.18
CA ALA A 93 28.26 7.42 -7.15
C ALA A 93 28.78 6.67 -8.39
N ALA A 94 28.01 5.74 -8.95
CA ALA A 94 28.37 5.07 -10.19
C ALA A 94 28.37 6.01 -11.40
N VAL A 95 27.41 6.95 -11.47
CA VAL A 95 27.38 8.02 -12.48
C VAL A 95 28.64 8.87 -12.38
N LEU A 96 29.00 9.30 -11.16
CA LEU A 96 30.18 10.13 -10.90
C LEU A 96 31.47 9.37 -11.17
N ALA A 97 31.53 8.06 -10.90
CA ALA A 97 32.70 7.22 -11.20
C ALA A 97 32.99 7.14 -12.72
N ILE A 98 31.93 6.94 -13.52
CA ILE A 98 32.04 6.97 -14.98
C ILE A 98 32.48 8.38 -15.45
N ALA A 99 31.90 9.44 -14.89
CA ALA A 99 32.27 10.81 -15.24
C ALA A 99 33.75 11.15 -14.92
N GLU A 100 34.24 10.73 -13.78
CA GLU A 100 35.66 10.93 -13.37
C GLU A 100 36.61 10.11 -14.25
N HIS A 101 36.22 8.89 -14.63
CA HIS A 101 37.00 8.07 -15.57
C HIS A 101 37.12 8.70 -16.96
N LEU A 102 36.02 9.32 -17.45
CA LEU A 102 36.00 9.99 -18.75
C LEU A 102 36.72 11.34 -18.75
N ASP A 103 36.77 12.01 -17.61
CA ASP A 103 37.46 13.29 -17.43
C ASP A 103 38.08 13.39 -16.01
N PRO A 104 39.34 12.93 -15.84
CA PRO A 104 40.01 12.98 -14.55
C PRO A 104 40.20 14.41 -14.00
N THR A 105 40.13 15.42 -14.86
CA THR A 105 40.29 16.84 -14.46
C THR A 105 39.04 17.39 -13.79
N ARG A 106 37.89 16.65 -13.84
CA ARG A 106 36.58 17.02 -13.31
C ARG A 106 36.00 18.33 -13.87
N ASN A 107 36.58 18.88 -14.91
CA ASN A 107 36.16 20.18 -15.48
C ASN A 107 35.03 20.06 -16.49
N ASN A 108 34.71 18.85 -16.99
CA ASN A 108 33.96 18.71 -18.23
C ASN A 108 32.65 17.89 -18.20
N PRO A 109 32.24 17.13 -17.15
CA PRO A 109 31.04 16.33 -17.23
C PRO A 109 29.75 17.18 -17.41
N ALA A 110 29.70 18.35 -16.80
CA ALA A 110 28.58 19.28 -16.94
C ALA A 110 28.42 19.84 -18.36
N ILE A 111 29.53 20.00 -19.08
CA ILE A 111 29.52 20.45 -20.49
C ILE A 111 28.88 19.36 -21.38
N LYS A 112 29.15 18.08 -21.12
CA LYS A 112 28.59 16.97 -21.90
C LYS A 112 27.07 16.83 -21.71
N VAL A 113 26.60 17.05 -20.48
CA VAL A 113 25.15 17.14 -20.19
C VAL A 113 24.54 18.32 -20.95
N LYS A 114 25.21 19.45 -21.00
CA LYS A 114 24.75 20.63 -21.73
C LYS A 114 24.62 20.34 -23.25
N VAL A 115 25.61 19.68 -23.84
CA VAL A 115 25.58 19.29 -25.27
C VAL A 115 24.36 18.40 -25.55
N LYS A 116 24.12 17.37 -24.71
CA LYS A 116 22.95 16.49 -24.87
C LYS A 116 21.63 17.20 -24.65
N ARG A 117 21.58 18.12 -23.69
CA ARG A 117 20.39 18.97 -23.47
C ARG A 117 20.05 19.79 -24.71
N ASP A 118 21.06 20.45 -25.31
CA ASP A 118 20.89 21.28 -26.49
C ASP A 118 20.54 20.41 -27.74
N GLU A 119 21.10 19.20 -27.85
CA GLU A 119 20.72 18.22 -28.89
C GLU A 119 19.25 17.76 -28.78
N TYR A 120 18.72 17.72 -27.56
CA TYR A 120 17.34 17.30 -27.29
C TYR A 120 16.34 18.47 -27.28
N ASP A 121 16.83 19.69 -27.55
CA ASP A 121 16.03 20.91 -27.51
C ASP A 121 15.30 21.06 -26.16
N LEU A 122 16.07 20.97 -25.07
CA LEU A 122 15.58 21.16 -23.72
C LEU A 122 16.06 22.48 -23.13
N GLU A 123 15.25 23.07 -22.27
CA GLU A 123 15.60 24.33 -21.61
C GLU A 123 16.78 24.18 -20.63
N LYS A 124 17.48 25.31 -20.34
CA LYS A 124 18.69 25.31 -19.50
C LYS A 124 18.48 24.75 -18.09
N GLN A 125 17.31 25.00 -17.49
CA GLN A 125 16.98 24.53 -16.14
C GLN A 125 16.76 23.02 -16.04
N VAL A 126 16.50 22.32 -17.14
CA VAL A 126 16.24 20.87 -17.15
C VAL A 126 17.47 20.08 -16.70
N ALA A 127 18.68 20.54 -17.02
CA ALA A 127 19.90 19.88 -16.59
C ALA A 127 21.09 20.85 -16.48
N ILE A 128 21.49 21.14 -15.23
CA ILE A 128 22.62 22.02 -14.92
C ILE A 128 23.84 21.21 -14.49
N ASN A 129 23.62 20.08 -13.83
CA ASN A 129 24.66 19.18 -13.35
C ASN A 129 24.36 17.71 -13.70
N ILE A 130 25.36 16.86 -13.63
CA ILE A 130 25.24 15.43 -13.98
C ILE A 130 24.48 14.61 -12.94
N SER A 131 24.33 15.10 -11.71
CA SER A 131 23.67 14.36 -10.64
C SER A 131 22.16 14.56 -10.60
N GLY A 132 21.63 15.58 -11.30
CA GLY A 132 20.23 15.97 -11.20
C GLY A 132 19.79 16.54 -9.83
N ARG A 133 20.68 16.57 -8.83
CA ARG A 133 20.35 17.02 -7.48
C ARG A 133 20.13 18.52 -7.42
N LYS A 134 19.23 18.97 -6.53
CA LYS A 134 19.00 20.40 -6.26
C LYS A 134 20.29 21.11 -5.88
N MET A 135 20.49 22.30 -6.43
CA MET A 135 21.58 23.19 -6.09
C MET A 135 21.03 24.47 -5.42
N LYS A 136 21.63 24.88 -4.30
CA LYS A 136 21.13 26.03 -3.50
C LYS A 136 20.91 27.31 -4.32
N ASN A 137 21.73 27.60 -5.30
CA ASN A 137 21.74 28.87 -6.04
C ASN A 137 21.43 28.71 -7.53
N LYS A 138 21.06 27.53 -7.98
CA LYS A 138 20.73 27.26 -9.40
C LYS A 138 19.53 26.31 -9.44
N PRO A 139 18.31 26.85 -9.50
CA PRO A 139 17.12 26.03 -9.58
C PRO A 139 17.15 25.18 -10.86
N GLN A 140 16.85 23.91 -10.71
CA GLN A 140 16.61 22.98 -11.80
C GLN A 140 15.14 22.58 -11.76
N SER A 141 14.54 22.46 -12.91
CA SER A 141 13.18 21.93 -13.03
C SER A 141 12.96 21.35 -14.41
N TYR A 142 12.05 20.39 -14.51
CA TYR A 142 11.62 19.78 -15.76
C TYR A 142 10.11 19.52 -15.76
N THR A 143 9.56 19.34 -16.94
CA THR A 143 8.17 19.01 -17.18
C THR A 143 8.01 17.54 -17.60
N ILE A 144 6.78 17.06 -17.70
CA ILE A 144 6.49 15.71 -18.20
C ILE A 144 6.85 15.59 -19.70
N GLU A 145 6.73 16.67 -20.44
CA GLU A 145 7.09 16.76 -21.87
C GLU A 145 8.61 16.58 -22.05
N ASP A 146 9.43 17.14 -21.14
CA ASP A 146 10.89 16.95 -21.14
C ASP A 146 11.24 15.47 -20.92
N LEU A 147 10.53 14.78 -20.00
CA LEU A 147 10.70 13.34 -19.79
C LEU A 147 10.34 12.53 -21.03
N LEU A 148 9.22 12.86 -21.69
CA LEU A 148 8.80 12.18 -22.92
C LEU A 148 9.80 12.40 -24.05
N LYS A 149 10.32 13.62 -24.23
CA LYS A 149 11.39 13.91 -25.21
C LYS A 149 12.65 13.08 -24.95
N ILE A 150 13.10 13.03 -23.70
CA ILE A 150 14.27 12.22 -23.32
C ILE A 150 14.00 10.73 -23.56
N GLY A 151 12.87 10.22 -23.12
CA GLY A 151 12.50 8.81 -23.29
C GLY A 151 12.44 8.40 -24.75
N GLU A 152 11.83 9.22 -25.60
CA GLU A 152 11.76 8.97 -27.05
C GLU A 152 13.17 8.87 -27.67
N LYS A 153 14.04 9.83 -27.40
CA LYS A 153 15.41 9.84 -27.93
C LYS A 153 16.24 8.68 -27.36
N MET A 154 16.19 8.49 -26.06
CA MET A 154 16.94 7.49 -25.34
C MET A 154 16.58 6.07 -25.78
N PHE A 155 15.31 5.71 -25.73
CA PHE A 155 14.86 4.37 -26.08
C PHE A 155 14.83 4.15 -27.60
N GLY A 156 14.57 5.18 -28.41
CA GLY A 156 14.67 5.10 -29.85
C GLY A 156 16.09 4.75 -30.35
N GLN A 157 17.13 5.19 -29.63
CA GLN A 157 18.51 4.95 -30.01
C GLN A 157 19.16 3.74 -29.32
N TYR A 158 18.77 3.43 -28.07
CA TYR A 158 19.48 2.52 -27.17
C TYR A 158 18.58 1.46 -26.52
N GLU A 159 17.45 1.12 -27.12
CA GLU A 159 16.54 0.09 -26.60
C GLU A 159 17.26 -1.23 -26.28
N LYS A 160 18.13 -1.68 -27.19
CA LYS A 160 18.90 -2.94 -27.01
C LYS A 160 19.86 -2.86 -25.82
N ASP A 161 20.46 -1.69 -25.60
CA ASP A 161 21.37 -1.45 -24.49
C ASP A 161 20.61 -1.48 -23.17
N PHE A 162 19.46 -0.80 -23.10
CA PHE A 162 18.62 -0.84 -21.91
C PHE A 162 18.14 -2.26 -21.59
N LYS A 163 17.71 -3.04 -22.58
CA LYS A 163 17.37 -4.46 -22.39
C LYS A 163 18.55 -5.28 -21.84
N LEU A 164 19.76 -4.97 -22.26
CA LEU A 164 20.97 -5.65 -21.76
C LEU A 164 21.27 -5.31 -20.30
N TYR A 165 21.03 -4.06 -19.88
CA TYR A 165 21.40 -3.60 -18.55
C TYR A 165 20.27 -3.70 -17.53
N ASN A 166 19.00 -3.66 -17.94
CA ASN A 166 17.86 -3.83 -17.01
C ASN A 166 17.89 -5.22 -16.37
N SER A 167 17.75 -5.25 -15.05
CA SER A 167 17.72 -6.47 -14.27
C SER A 167 16.96 -6.26 -12.96
N SER A 168 16.17 -7.22 -12.55
CA SER A 168 15.51 -7.23 -11.24
C SER A 168 16.49 -7.47 -10.09
N LEU A 169 17.65 -8.12 -10.39
CA LEU A 169 18.70 -8.41 -9.42
C LEU A 169 20.06 -7.96 -9.96
N VAL A 170 20.83 -7.28 -9.16
CA VAL A 170 22.20 -6.85 -9.49
C VAL A 170 23.15 -7.43 -8.47
N ASP A 171 23.97 -8.39 -8.88
CA ASP A 171 25.09 -8.86 -8.05
C ASP A 171 26.23 -7.85 -8.12
N TYR A 172 26.68 -7.39 -6.96
CA TYR A 172 27.87 -6.60 -6.80
C TYR A 172 28.72 -7.16 -5.65
N ARG A 173 29.86 -7.76 -6.00
CA ARG A 173 30.85 -8.33 -5.07
C ARG A 173 30.27 -9.37 -4.10
N GLY A 174 29.43 -10.26 -4.61
CA GLY A 174 28.79 -11.33 -3.84
C GLY A 174 27.59 -10.88 -3.00
N THR A 175 27.24 -9.59 -3.07
CA THR A 175 25.98 -9.09 -2.51
C THR A 175 24.99 -8.87 -3.62
N VAL A 176 23.84 -9.53 -3.53
CA VAL A 176 22.75 -9.37 -4.48
C VAL A 176 21.85 -8.23 -4.02
N TYR A 177 21.75 -7.21 -4.85
CA TYR A 177 20.86 -6.06 -4.66
C TYR A 177 19.62 -6.22 -5.52
N GLU A 178 18.47 -6.07 -4.91
CA GLU A 178 17.19 -6.12 -5.59
C GLU A 178 16.81 -4.74 -6.14
N ASN A 179 16.37 -4.69 -7.41
CA ASN A 179 15.76 -3.48 -7.98
C ASN A 179 14.53 -3.10 -7.15
N PRO A 180 14.42 -1.86 -6.65
CA PRO A 180 13.27 -1.44 -5.85
C PRO A 180 11.95 -1.38 -6.64
N SER A 181 12.03 -1.30 -7.96
CA SER A 181 10.87 -1.27 -8.86
C SER A 181 10.22 -2.63 -9.01
N PHE A 182 8.90 -2.65 -9.16
CA PHE A 182 8.16 -3.84 -9.57
C PHE A 182 7.71 -3.77 -11.04
N ILE A 183 7.82 -2.62 -11.68
CA ILE A 183 7.40 -2.43 -13.08
C ILE A 183 8.24 -3.25 -14.07
N ASP A 184 9.47 -3.59 -13.69
CA ASP A 184 10.39 -4.40 -14.49
C ASP A 184 9.96 -5.86 -14.66
N THR A 185 8.99 -6.32 -13.87
CA THR A 185 8.41 -7.67 -13.97
C THR A 185 7.14 -7.73 -14.84
N ASP A 186 6.64 -6.62 -15.35
CA ASP A 186 5.50 -6.58 -16.26
C ASP A 186 5.96 -6.90 -17.69
N ASP A 187 5.39 -7.94 -18.28
CA ASP A 187 5.77 -8.47 -19.60
C ASP A 187 5.61 -7.46 -20.76
N ARG A 188 4.80 -6.43 -20.55
CA ARG A 188 4.61 -5.33 -21.52
C ARG A 188 5.80 -4.37 -21.55
N VAL A 189 6.60 -4.34 -20.49
CA VAL A 189 7.74 -3.43 -20.37
C VAL A 189 8.88 -3.90 -21.26
N VAL A 190 9.26 -3.05 -22.18
CA VAL A 190 10.39 -3.30 -23.10
C VAL A 190 11.70 -2.85 -22.47
N CYS A 191 11.71 -1.66 -21.89
CA CYS A 191 12.80 -1.10 -21.10
C CYS A 191 12.31 0.10 -20.29
N ASN A 192 13.04 0.45 -19.25
CA ASN A 192 12.72 1.57 -18.38
C ASN A 192 13.98 2.32 -17.92
N TYR A 193 13.80 3.56 -17.50
CA TYR A 193 14.75 4.34 -16.74
C TYR A 193 14.03 5.09 -15.63
N LEU A 194 14.30 4.71 -14.39
CA LEU A 194 13.63 5.24 -13.22
C LEU A 194 14.61 6.15 -12.47
N PHE A 195 14.15 7.33 -12.07
CA PHE A 195 14.98 8.32 -11.40
C PHE A 195 15.15 8.01 -9.91
N GLY A 196 16.23 8.48 -9.30
CA GLY A 196 16.67 8.09 -7.97
C GLY A 196 15.82 8.58 -6.79
N SER A 197 16.29 8.28 -5.60
CA SER A 197 15.59 8.32 -4.30
C SER A 197 14.98 9.67 -3.87
N HIS A 198 15.26 10.75 -4.56
CA HIS A 198 14.70 12.08 -4.26
C HIS A 198 13.75 12.58 -5.35
N ASP A 199 13.75 11.90 -6.49
CA ASP A 199 12.91 12.18 -7.64
C ASP A 199 12.22 10.88 -8.05
N ASN A 200 11.01 10.67 -7.57
CA ASN A 200 10.23 9.48 -7.86
C ASN A 200 9.53 9.58 -9.22
N SER A 201 10.33 9.87 -10.24
CA SER A 201 9.90 9.98 -11.63
C SER A 201 10.45 8.80 -12.44
N GLY A 202 9.99 8.65 -13.68
CA GLY A 202 10.48 7.60 -14.55
C GLY A 202 9.91 7.66 -15.95
N ILE A 203 10.59 6.98 -16.85
CA ILE A 203 10.17 6.75 -18.22
C ILE A 203 10.22 5.26 -18.53
N VAL A 204 9.18 4.76 -19.19
CA VAL A 204 9.01 3.34 -19.49
C VAL A 204 8.54 3.21 -20.94
N LEU A 205 9.21 2.37 -21.70
CA LEU A 205 8.77 1.97 -23.04
C LEU A 205 8.07 0.62 -22.95
N THR A 206 6.89 0.52 -23.51
CA THR A 206 6.04 -0.66 -23.43
C THR A 206 5.53 -1.09 -24.81
N ASN A 207 5.08 -2.33 -24.88
CA ASN A 207 4.22 -2.85 -25.93
C ASN A 207 2.82 -3.10 -25.35
N ILE A 208 1.84 -2.30 -25.76
CA ILE A 208 0.44 -2.47 -25.35
C ILE A 208 -0.39 -2.61 -26.61
N ASN A 209 -1.18 -3.68 -26.73
CA ASN A 209 -2.02 -3.96 -27.91
C ASN A 209 -1.23 -3.94 -29.24
N ASN A 210 0.01 -4.45 -29.23
CA ASN A 210 0.96 -4.40 -30.35
C ASN A 210 1.41 -2.99 -30.77
N GLU A 211 1.18 -1.99 -29.95
CA GLU A 211 1.63 -0.62 -30.18
C GLU A 211 2.75 -0.25 -29.22
N ARG A 212 3.67 0.57 -29.71
CA ARG A 212 4.77 1.12 -28.87
C ARG A 212 4.25 2.35 -28.13
N VAL A 213 4.21 2.25 -26.80
CA VAL A 213 3.74 3.31 -25.94
C VAL A 213 4.85 3.74 -24.99
N LEU A 214 5.12 5.04 -24.95
CA LEU A 214 6.05 5.64 -24.01
C LEU A 214 5.27 6.23 -22.84
N LEU A 215 5.55 5.77 -21.64
CA LEU A 215 4.99 6.31 -20.40
C LEU A 215 6.01 7.17 -19.69
N ALA A 216 5.57 8.29 -19.15
CA ALA A 216 6.34 9.12 -18.25
C ALA A 216 5.52 9.39 -16.98
N VAL A 217 6.18 9.36 -15.83
CA VAL A 217 5.62 9.73 -14.54
C VAL A 217 6.54 10.72 -13.85
N MET A 218 5.97 11.75 -13.23
CA MET A 218 6.67 12.82 -12.57
C MET A 218 6.08 13.12 -11.20
N GLY A 219 6.94 13.22 -10.17
CA GLY A 219 6.56 13.70 -8.84
C GLY A 219 5.74 12.74 -8.00
N ALA A 220 5.82 11.43 -8.22
CA ALA A 220 5.24 10.45 -7.33
C ALA A 220 5.84 10.58 -5.91
N ASP A 221 5.06 10.25 -4.88
CA ASP A 221 5.47 10.43 -3.48
C ASP A 221 6.64 9.49 -3.09
N ASN A 222 6.67 8.30 -3.70
CA ASN A 222 7.74 7.31 -3.52
C ASN A 222 7.83 6.38 -4.74
N ALA A 223 8.85 5.52 -4.76
CA ALA A 223 9.10 4.60 -5.87
C ALA A 223 7.93 3.63 -6.12
N PHE A 224 7.27 3.22 -5.07
CA PHE A 224 6.14 2.31 -5.14
C PHE A 224 4.91 2.99 -5.79
N HIS A 225 4.60 4.22 -5.37
CA HIS A 225 3.54 5.04 -5.98
C HIS A 225 3.81 5.30 -7.46
N ARG A 226 5.07 5.59 -7.81
CA ARG A 226 5.49 5.73 -9.22
C ARG A 226 5.12 4.49 -10.05
N ASP A 227 5.47 3.32 -9.55
CA ASP A 227 5.27 2.06 -10.26
C ASP A 227 3.77 1.70 -10.35
N PHE A 228 2.98 2.03 -9.34
CA PHE A 228 1.51 1.92 -9.39
C PHE A 228 0.93 2.78 -10.50
N LEU A 229 1.32 4.04 -10.56
CA LEU A 229 0.82 4.97 -11.56
C LEU A 229 1.14 4.51 -13.00
N LEU A 230 2.33 3.95 -13.19
CA LEU A 230 2.75 3.38 -14.48
C LEU A 230 1.93 2.15 -14.85
N LYS A 231 1.73 1.22 -13.90
CA LYS A 231 0.93 0.02 -14.13
C LYS A 231 -0.54 0.37 -14.37
N GLU A 232 -1.11 1.26 -13.58
CA GLU A 232 -2.48 1.76 -13.78
C GLU A 232 -2.66 2.33 -15.19
N ALA A 233 -1.72 3.16 -15.65
CA ALA A 233 -1.77 3.72 -16.99
C ALA A 233 -1.69 2.66 -18.09
N MET A 234 -0.83 1.66 -17.95
CA MET A 234 -0.74 0.54 -18.89
C MET A 234 -2.04 -0.26 -18.95
N ASP A 235 -2.61 -0.53 -17.79
CA ASP A 235 -3.83 -1.34 -17.66
C ASP A 235 -5.07 -0.58 -18.18
N GLU A 236 -5.17 0.71 -17.93
CA GLU A 236 -6.26 1.55 -18.45
C GLU A 236 -6.23 1.67 -20.00
N ILE A 237 -5.03 1.64 -20.61
CA ILE A 237 -4.89 1.62 -22.06
C ILE A 237 -5.28 0.26 -22.66
N GLN A 238 -4.98 -0.81 -21.94
CA GLN A 238 -5.18 -2.18 -22.43
C GLN A 238 -6.59 -2.70 -22.16
N PHE A 239 -7.17 -2.33 -21.01
CA PHE A 239 -8.44 -2.85 -20.51
C PHE A 239 -9.42 -1.72 -20.22
N ASP A 240 -10.71 -1.95 -20.47
CA ASP A 240 -11.78 -1.04 -20.08
C ASP A 240 -12.16 -1.26 -18.62
N ILE A 241 -11.36 -0.71 -17.69
CA ILE A 241 -11.57 -0.87 -16.26
C ILE A 241 -12.63 0.13 -15.79
N LYS A 242 -13.84 -0.36 -15.50
CA LYS A 242 -14.95 0.47 -15.01
C LYS A 242 -14.94 0.57 -13.49
N ALA A 243 -15.13 1.78 -12.99
CA ALA A 243 -15.42 1.97 -11.57
C ALA A 243 -16.82 1.42 -11.26
N PRO A 244 -17.02 0.74 -10.12
CA PRO A 244 -18.35 0.32 -9.72
C PRO A 244 -19.23 1.54 -9.45
N LYS A 245 -20.54 1.41 -9.73
CA LYS A 245 -21.51 2.42 -9.32
C LYS A 245 -21.64 2.35 -7.81
N LEU A 246 -21.28 3.42 -7.12
CA LEU A 246 -21.47 3.52 -5.68
C LEU A 246 -22.95 3.65 -5.35
N GLU A 247 -23.45 2.74 -4.55
CA GLU A 247 -24.79 2.84 -3.96
C GLU A 247 -24.69 3.69 -2.70
N VAL A 248 -25.65 4.61 -2.53
CA VAL A 248 -25.72 5.49 -1.36
C VAL A 248 -26.90 5.07 -0.51
N GLU A 249 -26.64 4.72 0.73
CA GLU A 249 -27.70 4.50 1.71
C GLU A 249 -27.91 5.78 2.53
N THR A 250 -29.16 6.25 2.62
CA THR A 250 -29.51 7.52 3.26
C THR A 250 -30.23 7.27 4.58
N PHE A 251 -29.79 7.95 5.62
CA PHE A 251 -30.35 7.89 6.96
C PHE A 251 -30.64 9.28 7.49
N THR A 252 -31.74 9.41 8.24
CA THR A 252 -32.14 10.64 8.93
C THR A 252 -32.31 10.36 10.42
N GLY A 253 -32.01 11.33 11.26
CA GLY A 253 -31.99 11.16 12.71
C GLY A 253 -30.68 10.57 13.22
N GLU A 254 -30.70 10.05 14.44
CA GLU A 254 -29.52 9.40 15.01
C GLU A 254 -29.20 8.09 14.27
N LYS A 255 -27.93 7.91 13.94
CA LYS A 255 -27.44 6.67 13.30
C LYS A 255 -26.17 6.18 13.96
N GLU A 256 -26.15 4.89 14.26
CA GLU A 256 -24.97 4.18 14.78
C GLU A 256 -24.35 3.31 13.71
N ILE A 257 -23.04 3.40 13.57
CA ILE A 257 -22.23 2.49 12.75
C ILE A 257 -21.37 1.67 13.71
N ASN A 258 -21.48 0.35 13.63
CA ASN A 258 -20.78 -0.59 14.48
C ASN A 258 -19.65 -1.30 13.72
N PHE A 259 -18.49 -1.39 14.33
CA PHE A 259 -17.33 -2.07 13.76
C PHE A 259 -16.80 -3.12 14.71
N LEU A 260 -16.52 -4.30 14.18
CA LEU A 260 -15.79 -5.36 14.87
C LEU A 260 -14.47 -5.63 14.13
N GLY A 261 -13.42 -5.93 14.88
CA GLY A 261 -12.10 -6.24 14.33
C GLY A 261 -12.04 -7.60 13.62
N ASP A 262 -10.88 -8.25 13.68
CA ASP A 262 -10.58 -9.46 12.91
C ASP A 262 -11.56 -10.58 13.27
N THR A 263 -12.26 -11.08 12.25
CA THR A 263 -13.34 -12.06 12.40
C THR A 263 -13.08 -13.29 11.53
N TYR A 264 -12.86 -14.43 12.20
CA TYR A 264 -12.60 -15.72 11.59
C TYR A 264 -13.01 -16.86 12.53
N PHE A 265 -13.80 -17.84 12.04
CA PHE A 265 -14.28 -18.95 12.89
C PHE A 265 -13.23 -20.02 13.17
N GLY A 266 -12.13 -20.07 12.42
CA GLY A 266 -10.95 -20.84 12.78
C GLY A 266 -10.83 -22.23 12.18
N GLU A 267 -11.43 -22.50 11.03
CA GLU A 267 -11.42 -23.81 10.37
C GLU A 267 -10.00 -24.36 10.16
N PHE A 268 -9.05 -23.48 9.78
CA PHE A 268 -7.62 -23.86 9.66
C PHE A 268 -7.04 -24.38 11.00
N TYR A 269 -7.41 -23.73 12.11
CA TYR A 269 -6.94 -24.15 13.45
C TYR A 269 -7.67 -25.40 13.91
N THR A 270 -8.96 -25.52 13.60
CA THR A 270 -9.79 -26.69 13.87
C THR A 270 -9.21 -27.95 13.24
N GLU A 271 -8.80 -27.90 11.97
CA GLU A 271 -8.13 -29.02 11.30
C GLU A 271 -6.83 -29.44 12.03
N ARG A 272 -6.05 -28.46 12.46
CA ARG A 272 -4.79 -28.73 13.19
C ARG A 272 -5.05 -29.34 14.55
N ARG A 273 -6.07 -28.88 15.30
CA ARG A 273 -6.47 -29.46 16.59
C ARG A 273 -7.00 -30.89 16.41
N LYS A 274 -7.82 -31.11 15.38
CA LYS A 274 -8.33 -32.45 15.02
C LYS A 274 -7.18 -33.44 14.76
N LYS A 275 -6.18 -33.04 13.98
CA LYS A 275 -4.98 -33.86 13.70
C LYS A 275 -4.16 -34.18 14.96
N ARG A 276 -4.27 -33.36 16.01
CA ARG A 276 -3.54 -33.52 17.27
C ARG A 276 -4.40 -34.09 18.39
N ASN A 277 -5.64 -34.50 18.12
CA ASN A 277 -6.64 -34.95 19.10
C ASN A 277 -6.84 -33.94 20.25
N GLN A 278 -6.86 -32.65 19.92
CA GLN A 278 -7.10 -31.56 20.86
C GLN A 278 -8.57 -31.13 20.84
N GLU A 279 -9.05 -30.61 21.97
CA GLU A 279 -10.39 -29.99 22.03
C GLU A 279 -10.49 -28.78 21.09
N ASP A 280 -11.69 -28.59 20.53
CA ASP A 280 -11.98 -27.49 19.63
C ASP A 280 -13.45 -27.07 19.75
N ALA A 281 -13.66 -25.76 19.97
CA ALA A 281 -14.99 -25.23 20.19
C ALA A 281 -15.85 -25.29 18.92
N LEU A 282 -15.28 -25.06 17.74
CA LEU A 282 -16.01 -25.10 16.47
C LEU A 282 -16.52 -26.51 16.18
N MET A 283 -15.70 -27.54 16.45
CA MET A 283 -16.13 -28.94 16.34
C MET A 283 -17.24 -29.30 17.35
N ARG A 284 -17.12 -28.80 18.58
CA ARG A 284 -17.99 -29.21 19.69
C ARG A 284 -19.32 -28.47 19.72
N TYR A 285 -19.29 -27.16 19.41
CA TYR A 285 -20.45 -26.28 19.59
C TYR A 285 -20.88 -25.58 18.31
N GLY A 286 -20.13 -25.69 17.22
CA GLY A 286 -20.43 -25.01 15.96
C GLY A 286 -20.12 -23.51 15.98
N TYR A 287 -20.51 -22.83 14.92
CA TYR A 287 -20.14 -21.44 14.64
C TYR A 287 -20.82 -20.43 15.58
N ASP A 288 -22.06 -20.69 16.00
CA ASP A 288 -22.84 -19.77 16.86
C ASP A 288 -22.24 -19.60 18.25
N HIS A 289 -21.41 -20.54 18.68
CA HIS A 289 -20.79 -20.49 20.01
C HIS A 289 -19.97 -19.23 20.25
N SER A 290 -19.12 -18.88 19.31
CA SER A 290 -18.25 -17.69 19.41
C SER A 290 -19.02 -16.37 19.31
N LEU A 291 -20.27 -16.41 18.82
CA LEU A 291 -21.13 -15.23 18.68
C LEU A 291 -22.01 -14.97 19.90
N LYS A 292 -22.09 -15.89 20.86
CA LYS A 292 -23.08 -15.91 21.92
C LYS A 292 -23.22 -14.57 22.66
N HIS A 293 -22.12 -13.94 23.03
CA HIS A 293 -22.12 -12.65 23.73
C HIS A 293 -22.04 -11.48 22.75
N LEU A 294 -21.26 -11.60 21.66
CA LEU A 294 -21.04 -10.50 20.71
C LEU A 294 -22.30 -10.05 19.97
N LYS A 295 -23.22 -10.95 19.65
CA LYS A 295 -24.46 -10.60 18.95
C LYS A 295 -25.33 -9.58 19.69
N THR A 296 -25.21 -9.49 21.02
CA THR A 296 -25.98 -8.51 21.80
C THR A 296 -25.49 -7.08 21.64
N PHE A 297 -24.27 -6.88 21.13
CA PHE A 297 -23.68 -5.56 20.88
C PHE A 297 -24.13 -4.95 19.55
N PHE A 298 -24.56 -5.77 18.58
CA PHE A 298 -24.98 -5.29 17.27
C PHE A 298 -26.44 -4.88 17.27
N ASP A 299 -26.69 -3.58 17.15
CA ASP A 299 -28.05 -3.05 17.02
C ASP A 299 -28.61 -3.42 15.63
N PRO A 300 -29.79 -4.09 15.54
CA PRO A 300 -30.44 -4.34 14.26
C PRO A 300 -30.72 -3.07 13.44
N ASN A 301 -30.87 -1.92 14.10
CA ASN A 301 -31.06 -0.62 13.45
C ASN A 301 -29.73 0.09 13.13
N GLY A 302 -28.62 -0.45 13.59
CA GLY A 302 -27.29 0.07 13.31
C GLY A 302 -26.85 -0.20 11.87
N TYR A 303 -25.67 0.26 11.50
CA TYR A 303 -24.95 -0.16 10.30
C TYR A 303 -23.75 -1.00 10.73
N ASN A 304 -23.83 -2.31 10.56
CA ASN A 304 -22.94 -3.27 11.20
C ASN A 304 -21.88 -3.78 10.22
N ILE A 305 -20.61 -3.65 10.59
CA ILE A 305 -19.44 -3.97 9.76
C ILE A 305 -18.47 -4.86 10.52
N ILE A 306 -17.93 -5.89 9.86
CA ILE A 306 -16.82 -6.71 10.37
C ILE A 306 -15.66 -6.73 9.39
N ASN A 307 -14.44 -6.98 9.89
CA ASN A 307 -13.33 -7.41 9.04
C ASN A 307 -13.32 -8.94 8.97
N PHE A 308 -13.65 -9.50 7.81
CA PHE A 308 -13.61 -10.94 7.60
C PHE A 308 -12.22 -11.36 7.11
N GLU A 309 -11.48 -12.04 7.98
CA GLU A 309 -10.07 -12.37 7.74
C GLU A 309 -9.88 -13.83 7.33
N ALA A 310 -10.52 -14.20 6.25
CA ALA A 310 -10.41 -15.51 5.61
C ALA A 310 -10.97 -15.44 4.19
N VAL A 311 -10.93 -16.56 3.48
CA VAL A 311 -11.51 -16.71 2.13
C VAL A 311 -12.39 -17.95 2.08
N PHE A 312 -13.52 -17.90 1.38
CA PHE A 312 -14.40 -19.06 1.21
C PHE A 312 -13.75 -20.11 0.32
N THR A 313 -13.66 -21.33 0.84
CA THR A 313 -13.22 -22.50 0.07
C THR A 313 -13.66 -23.80 0.76
N GLU A 314 -13.33 -24.93 0.18
CA GLU A 314 -13.67 -26.24 0.70
C GLU A 314 -12.55 -26.82 1.58
N GLU A 315 -12.94 -27.67 2.56
CA GLU A 315 -12.00 -28.42 3.40
C GLU A 315 -11.06 -29.27 2.52
N GLY A 316 -9.75 -29.15 2.74
CA GLY A 316 -8.72 -29.92 2.01
C GLY A 316 -8.29 -29.31 0.68
N GLU A 317 -8.77 -28.13 0.30
CA GLU A 317 -8.23 -27.43 -0.87
C GLU A 317 -6.78 -27.00 -0.64
N VAL A 318 -5.95 -27.22 -1.66
CA VAL A 318 -4.52 -26.88 -1.61
C VAL A 318 -4.30 -25.48 -2.19
N SER A 319 -3.70 -24.61 -1.39
CA SER A 319 -3.30 -23.27 -1.84
C SER A 319 -1.98 -23.33 -2.62
N ASN A 320 -1.87 -22.49 -3.66
CA ASN A 320 -0.61 -22.23 -4.35
C ASN A 320 0.44 -21.54 -3.45
N LEU A 321 0.04 -21.03 -2.29
CA LEU A 321 0.90 -20.40 -1.28
C LEU A 321 1.37 -21.39 -0.20
N GLU A 322 1.02 -22.68 -0.31
CA GLU A 322 1.46 -23.68 0.64
C GLU A 322 2.99 -23.77 0.70
N GLY A 323 3.53 -23.77 1.91
CA GLY A 323 4.98 -23.71 2.15
C GLY A 323 5.61 -22.32 1.99
N ALA A 324 4.94 -21.37 1.33
CA ALA A 324 5.40 -19.97 1.20
C ALA A 324 4.80 -19.06 2.27
N LYS A 325 3.57 -19.34 2.72
CA LYS A 325 2.84 -18.62 3.75
C LYS A 325 2.44 -19.56 4.90
N PRO A 326 2.70 -19.21 6.17
CA PRO A 326 2.52 -20.13 7.30
C PRO A 326 1.06 -20.34 7.70
N PHE A 327 0.20 -19.36 7.45
CA PHE A 327 -1.22 -19.39 7.77
C PHE A 327 -2.02 -19.13 6.50
N LEU A 328 -2.85 -20.09 6.11
CA LEU A 328 -3.74 -20.05 4.94
C LEU A 328 -5.17 -20.21 5.47
N LEU A 329 -5.84 -19.08 5.69
CA LEU A 329 -7.12 -19.06 6.40
C LEU A 329 -8.27 -19.26 5.41
N TRP A 330 -8.97 -20.38 5.58
CA TRP A 330 -10.13 -20.73 4.80
C TRP A 330 -11.38 -20.83 5.67
N ALA A 331 -12.54 -20.59 5.10
CA ALA A 331 -13.82 -20.66 5.80
C ALA A 331 -14.86 -21.41 4.96
N ASN A 332 -15.70 -22.17 5.61
CA ASN A 332 -16.87 -22.79 4.98
C ASN A 332 -17.93 -21.73 4.72
N GLU A 333 -18.27 -21.52 3.45
CA GLU A 333 -19.17 -20.45 3.02
C GLU A 333 -20.55 -20.54 3.69
N GLU A 334 -21.23 -21.69 3.56
CA GLU A 334 -22.62 -21.85 4.07
C GLU A 334 -22.69 -21.66 5.58
N LYS A 335 -21.81 -22.32 6.34
CA LYS A 335 -21.81 -22.27 7.81
C LYS A 335 -21.47 -20.87 8.32
N THR A 336 -20.46 -20.23 7.70
CA THR A 336 -20.06 -18.86 8.04
C THR A 336 -21.19 -17.88 7.79
N LEU A 337 -21.80 -17.90 6.60
CA LEU A 337 -22.91 -17.00 6.25
C LEU A 337 -24.10 -17.20 7.16
N ASN A 338 -24.47 -18.45 7.49
CA ASN A 338 -25.56 -18.73 8.40
C ASN A 338 -25.31 -18.18 9.82
N ALA A 339 -24.10 -18.34 10.35
CA ALA A 339 -23.76 -17.81 11.67
C ALA A 339 -23.78 -16.27 11.69
N LEU A 340 -23.19 -15.63 10.67
CA LEU A 340 -23.12 -14.17 10.56
C LEU A 340 -24.49 -13.48 10.44
N LYS A 341 -25.54 -14.18 10.01
CA LYS A 341 -26.93 -13.63 10.00
C LYS A 341 -27.36 -13.10 11.37
N SER A 342 -26.89 -13.72 12.45
CA SER A 342 -27.23 -13.30 13.82
C SER A 342 -26.64 -11.94 14.23
N LEU A 343 -25.69 -11.40 13.47
CA LEU A 343 -25.06 -10.10 13.70
C LEU A 343 -25.73 -8.94 12.94
N ASN A 344 -26.77 -9.19 12.16
CA ASN A 344 -27.46 -8.16 11.36
C ASN A 344 -26.45 -7.30 10.55
N LEU A 345 -25.50 -7.93 9.87
CA LEU A 345 -24.45 -7.24 9.12
C LEU A 345 -25.01 -6.51 7.91
N ASN A 346 -24.40 -5.37 7.57
CA ASN A 346 -24.64 -4.61 6.35
C ASN A 346 -23.46 -4.70 5.39
N ALA A 347 -22.23 -4.80 5.94
CA ALA A 347 -21.04 -4.84 5.12
C ALA A 347 -19.92 -5.67 5.75
N VAL A 348 -19.03 -6.14 4.88
CA VAL A 348 -17.85 -6.93 5.25
C VAL A 348 -16.63 -6.32 4.58
N SER A 349 -15.59 -6.02 5.36
CA SER A 349 -14.29 -5.63 4.81
C SER A 349 -13.42 -6.85 4.55
N LEU A 350 -12.75 -6.86 3.38
CA LEU A 350 -11.85 -7.92 2.93
C LEU A 350 -10.43 -7.42 2.64
N GLY A 351 -10.10 -6.16 2.93
CA GLY A 351 -8.79 -5.58 2.67
C GLY A 351 -7.74 -6.01 3.70
N ASN A 352 -7.47 -7.31 3.80
CA ASN A 352 -6.54 -7.92 4.74
C ASN A 352 -5.60 -8.93 4.05
N ASN A 353 -4.65 -9.48 4.80
CA ASN A 353 -3.62 -10.40 4.30
C ASN A 353 -4.11 -11.82 3.98
N HIS A 354 -5.37 -12.15 4.25
CA HIS A 354 -5.93 -13.49 4.03
C HIS A 354 -6.91 -13.59 2.86
N ALA A 355 -7.36 -12.47 2.30
CA ALA A 355 -8.33 -12.45 1.21
C ALA A 355 -7.87 -13.19 -0.07
N MET A 356 -6.55 -13.32 -0.29
CA MET A 356 -5.95 -13.98 -1.45
C MET A 356 -5.27 -15.31 -1.11
N ASP A 357 -5.52 -15.90 0.05
CA ASP A 357 -4.85 -17.13 0.50
C ASP A 357 -5.03 -18.33 -0.43
N PHE A 358 -6.11 -18.36 -1.18
CA PHE A 358 -6.42 -19.41 -2.17
C PHE A 358 -6.60 -18.84 -3.59
N GLY A 359 -6.07 -17.63 -3.83
CA GLY A 359 -6.01 -16.99 -5.14
C GLY A 359 -7.32 -16.39 -5.65
N LEU A 360 -7.28 -15.95 -6.90
CA LEU A 360 -8.33 -15.15 -7.54
C LEU A 360 -9.73 -15.79 -7.50
N ASN A 361 -9.82 -17.08 -7.82
CA ASN A 361 -11.13 -17.74 -7.93
C ASN A 361 -11.85 -17.78 -6.58
N ARG A 362 -11.10 -17.96 -5.50
CA ARG A 362 -11.65 -18.00 -4.13
C ARG A 362 -11.95 -16.61 -3.59
N LEU A 363 -11.15 -15.61 -3.92
CA LEU A 363 -11.51 -14.21 -3.66
C LEU A 363 -12.84 -13.87 -4.35
N LYS A 364 -12.99 -14.19 -5.63
CA LYS A 364 -14.21 -13.95 -6.39
C LYS A 364 -15.42 -14.64 -5.74
N GLN A 365 -15.29 -15.92 -5.40
CA GLN A 365 -16.34 -16.68 -4.69
C GLN A 365 -16.71 -16.00 -3.37
N THR A 366 -15.72 -15.56 -2.59
CA THR A 366 -15.94 -14.89 -1.31
C THR A 366 -16.73 -13.58 -1.47
N ILE A 367 -16.34 -12.76 -2.45
CA ILE A 367 -17.05 -11.52 -2.78
C ILE A 367 -18.50 -11.81 -3.21
N GLU A 368 -18.70 -12.78 -4.11
CA GLU A 368 -20.01 -13.18 -4.61
C GLU A 368 -20.87 -13.81 -3.50
N GLY A 369 -20.28 -14.66 -2.65
CA GLY A 369 -20.97 -15.29 -1.52
C GLY A 369 -21.57 -14.27 -0.55
N PHE A 370 -20.80 -13.24 -0.18
CA PHE A 370 -21.31 -12.15 0.65
C PHE A 370 -22.38 -11.32 -0.08
N LYS A 371 -22.13 -10.91 -1.33
CA LYS A 371 -23.09 -10.12 -2.12
C LYS A 371 -24.41 -10.84 -2.36
N ASN A 372 -24.38 -12.14 -2.60
CA ASN A 372 -25.59 -12.96 -2.77
C ASN A 372 -26.39 -13.14 -1.47
N ASN A 373 -25.84 -12.74 -0.33
CA ASN A 373 -26.51 -12.71 0.97
C ASN A 373 -26.75 -11.26 1.44
N ASP A 374 -26.91 -10.32 0.51
CA ASP A 374 -27.24 -8.91 0.74
C ASP A 374 -26.20 -8.13 1.57
N LEU A 375 -24.95 -8.61 1.59
CA LEU A 375 -23.85 -7.94 2.29
C LEU A 375 -22.99 -7.16 1.30
N LYS A 376 -22.72 -5.90 1.61
CA LYS A 376 -21.77 -5.10 0.84
C LYS A 376 -20.33 -5.55 1.17
N VAL A 377 -19.48 -5.57 0.14
CA VAL A 377 -18.06 -5.93 0.27
C VAL A 377 -17.23 -4.75 -0.14
N PHE A 378 -16.16 -4.45 0.64
CA PHE A 378 -15.22 -3.37 0.34
C PHE A 378 -13.80 -3.74 0.80
N GLY A 379 -12.80 -3.01 0.30
CA GLY A 379 -11.39 -3.27 0.61
C GLY A 379 -10.73 -4.36 -0.22
N ALA A 380 -11.52 -5.10 -1.03
CA ALA A 380 -11.02 -6.02 -2.04
C ALA A 380 -11.94 -5.99 -3.28
N GLY A 381 -11.41 -6.40 -4.43
CA GLY A 381 -12.16 -6.38 -5.68
C GLY A 381 -11.47 -7.14 -6.81
N LEU A 382 -12.14 -7.24 -7.95
CA LEU A 382 -11.60 -7.89 -9.15
C LEU A 382 -10.70 -6.97 -9.98
N ASN A 383 -10.55 -5.73 -9.55
CA ASN A 383 -9.63 -4.72 -10.07
C ASN A 383 -9.44 -3.62 -9.03
N SER A 384 -8.51 -2.69 -9.27
CA SER A 384 -8.20 -1.62 -8.32
C SER A 384 -9.37 -0.68 -8.02
N LYS A 385 -10.23 -0.39 -9.02
CA LYS A 385 -11.38 0.50 -8.83
C LYS A 385 -12.47 -0.11 -7.94
N GLU A 386 -12.66 -1.42 -8.04
CA GLU A 386 -13.56 -2.16 -7.14
C GLU A 386 -12.98 -2.24 -5.72
N ALA A 387 -11.71 -2.59 -5.59
CA ALA A 387 -11.06 -2.72 -4.28
C ALA A 387 -11.01 -1.39 -3.51
N LEU A 388 -10.80 -0.27 -4.22
CA LEU A 388 -10.76 1.09 -3.65
C LEU A 388 -12.13 1.72 -3.43
N ALA A 389 -13.21 1.07 -3.87
CA ALA A 389 -14.56 1.59 -3.69
C ALA A 389 -14.96 1.59 -2.20
N PRO A 390 -15.39 2.74 -1.64
CA PRO A 390 -15.82 2.81 -0.25
C PRO A 390 -17.27 2.35 -0.08
N ILE A 391 -17.65 2.03 1.15
CA ILE A 391 -19.04 2.14 1.57
C ILE A 391 -19.41 3.62 1.60
N HIS A 392 -20.54 3.98 0.98
CA HIS A 392 -21.04 5.34 0.94
C HIS A 392 -22.39 5.44 1.65
N LEU A 393 -22.42 6.18 2.75
CA LEU A 393 -23.63 6.49 3.49
C LEU A 393 -23.90 8.00 3.41
N ASN A 394 -25.15 8.41 3.45
CA ASN A 394 -25.53 9.79 3.68
C ASN A 394 -26.33 9.85 4.99
N ILE A 395 -25.75 10.49 6.01
CA ILE A 395 -26.36 10.60 7.34
C ILE A 395 -26.62 12.07 7.63
N ASN A 396 -27.90 12.45 7.77
CA ASN A 396 -28.31 13.84 8.01
C ASN A 396 -27.69 14.82 6.99
N ASN A 397 -27.75 14.48 5.69
CA ASN A 397 -27.14 15.23 4.57
C ASN A 397 -25.62 15.32 4.59
N ARG A 398 -24.93 14.56 5.45
CA ARG A 398 -23.48 14.43 5.44
C ARG A 398 -23.07 13.14 4.73
N ASN A 399 -22.22 13.26 3.73
CA ASN A 399 -21.62 12.08 3.10
C ASN A 399 -20.58 11.44 4.03
N VAL A 400 -20.70 10.15 4.25
CA VAL A 400 -19.79 9.33 5.06
C VAL A 400 -19.20 8.25 4.16
N TYR A 401 -17.88 8.24 4.03
CA TYR A 401 -17.16 7.23 3.23
C TYR A 401 -16.33 6.34 4.15
N ILE A 402 -16.47 5.02 4.00
CA ILE A 402 -15.72 4.05 4.79
C ILE A 402 -14.84 3.25 3.85
N TYR A 403 -13.54 3.38 4.00
CA TYR A 403 -12.53 2.66 3.24
C TYR A 403 -11.88 1.58 4.07
N ASN A 404 -11.43 0.52 3.41
CA ASN A 404 -10.60 -0.51 4.03
C ASN A 404 -9.45 -0.87 3.08
N GLY A 405 -8.28 -1.18 3.62
CA GLY A 405 -7.14 -1.59 2.82
C GLY A 405 -5.99 -2.15 3.63
N TYR A 406 -5.14 -2.90 2.95
CA TYR A 406 -3.96 -3.53 3.53
C TYR A 406 -2.71 -2.68 3.30
N TRP A 407 -1.88 -2.52 4.35
CA TRP A 407 -0.62 -1.80 4.22
C TRP A 407 0.35 -2.50 3.27
N TYR A 408 1.14 -1.72 2.52
CA TYR A 408 2.00 -2.30 1.49
C TYR A 408 3.18 -3.07 2.06
N ARG A 409 3.33 -4.29 1.59
CA ARG A 409 4.51 -5.14 1.79
C ARG A 409 5.01 -5.67 0.45
N LYS A 410 6.26 -5.38 0.11
CA LYS A 410 6.86 -5.84 -1.16
C LYS A 410 6.75 -7.36 -1.36
N ILE A 411 6.97 -8.13 -0.28
CA ILE A 411 6.84 -9.59 -0.34
C ILE A 411 5.39 -10.02 -0.64
N ALA A 412 4.40 -9.33 -0.08
CA ALA A 412 3.00 -9.63 -0.33
C ALA A 412 2.61 -9.32 -1.78
N TYR A 413 3.22 -8.31 -2.40
CA TYR A 413 3.04 -8.04 -3.82
C TYR A 413 3.72 -9.10 -4.70
N ARG A 414 5.03 -9.32 -4.51
CA ARG A 414 5.84 -10.15 -5.43
C ARG A 414 5.63 -11.64 -5.28
N LYS A 415 5.28 -12.13 -4.09
CA LYS A 415 5.13 -13.57 -3.82
C LYS A 415 3.70 -14.04 -3.74
N PHE A 416 2.78 -13.16 -3.34
CA PHE A 416 1.45 -13.56 -2.92
C PHE A 416 0.33 -12.96 -3.76
N ASP A 417 0.64 -12.05 -4.70
CA ASP A 417 -0.33 -11.34 -5.54
C ASP A 417 -1.53 -10.75 -4.76
N PHE A 418 -1.24 -10.13 -3.61
CA PHE A 418 -2.30 -9.69 -2.71
C PHE A 418 -3.07 -8.47 -3.19
N TYR A 419 -2.45 -7.58 -3.99
CA TYR A 419 -2.98 -6.25 -4.23
C TYR A 419 -3.72 -6.11 -5.55
N ALA A 420 -4.87 -5.45 -5.48
CA ALA A 420 -5.57 -4.96 -6.65
C ALA A 420 -4.85 -3.73 -7.22
N ILE A 421 -4.20 -3.89 -8.37
CA ILE A 421 -3.47 -2.81 -9.06
C ILE A 421 -3.88 -2.82 -10.52
N GLY A 422 -4.48 -1.72 -10.99
CA GLY A 422 -4.99 -1.66 -12.35
C GLY A 422 -6.05 -2.72 -12.58
N HIS A 423 -5.80 -3.66 -13.48
CA HIS A 423 -6.71 -4.76 -13.83
C HIS A 423 -6.60 -5.96 -12.86
N ASP A 424 -5.56 -6.04 -12.06
CA ASP A 424 -5.35 -7.17 -11.15
C ASP A 424 -6.37 -7.15 -10.01
N ALA A 425 -6.91 -8.33 -9.70
CA ALA A 425 -7.77 -8.52 -8.53
C ALA A 425 -6.94 -8.62 -7.25
N GLY A 426 -7.55 -8.30 -6.13
CA GLY A 426 -6.91 -8.40 -4.82
C GLY A 426 -7.47 -7.42 -3.81
N VAL A 427 -6.66 -7.09 -2.81
CA VAL A 427 -6.99 -6.13 -1.75
C VAL A 427 -6.55 -4.71 -2.11
N ALA A 428 -7.27 -3.73 -1.61
CA ALA A 428 -6.91 -2.31 -1.77
C ALA A 428 -5.57 -2.02 -1.09
N PRO A 429 -4.56 -1.52 -1.82
CA PRO A 429 -3.36 -1.00 -1.18
C PRO A 429 -3.70 0.25 -0.36
N LEU A 430 -3.41 0.23 0.94
CA LEU A 430 -3.71 1.34 1.85
C LEU A 430 -3.18 2.69 1.33
N TYR A 431 -2.04 2.66 0.67
CA TYR A 431 -1.43 3.86 0.11
C TYR A 431 -2.33 4.56 -0.94
N LEU A 432 -3.02 3.80 -1.81
CA LEU A 432 -3.89 4.37 -2.85
C LEU A 432 -5.17 5.00 -2.26
N ILE A 433 -5.59 4.57 -1.07
CA ILE A 433 -6.73 5.19 -0.38
C ILE A 433 -6.46 6.67 -0.08
N ASN A 434 -5.22 7.09 0.11
CA ASN A 434 -4.87 8.50 0.28
C ASN A 434 -5.31 9.39 -0.90
N GLU A 435 -5.24 8.87 -2.13
CA GLU A 435 -5.70 9.61 -3.32
C GLU A 435 -7.22 9.73 -3.34
N GLU A 436 -7.91 8.63 -3.02
CA GLU A 436 -9.37 8.62 -2.94
C GLU A 436 -9.90 9.59 -1.88
N ILE A 437 -9.26 9.63 -0.70
CA ILE A 437 -9.59 10.59 0.36
C ILE A 437 -9.44 12.02 -0.14
N ARG A 438 -8.29 12.35 -0.73
CA ARG A 438 -8.04 13.70 -1.27
C ARG A 438 -9.08 14.09 -2.32
N ARG A 439 -9.42 13.16 -3.23
CA ARG A 439 -10.45 13.37 -4.24
C ARG A 439 -11.81 13.64 -3.61
N LYS A 440 -12.24 12.82 -2.64
CA LYS A 440 -13.53 13.00 -1.94
C LYS A 440 -13.59 14.31 -1.17
N LYS A 441 -12.52 14.69 -0.47
CA LYS A 441 -12.44 15.98 0.23
C LYS A 441 -12.41 17.20 -0.71
N GLN A 442 -11.95 17.05 -1.95
CA GLN A 442 -12.06 18.08 -2.99
C GLN A 442 -13.50 18.18 -3.54
N GLU A 443 -14.16 17.04 -3.75
CA GLU A 443 -15.57 16.97 -4.20
C GLU A 443 -16.54 17.50 -3.14
N ASP A 444 -16.33 17.12 -1.88
CA ASP A 444 -17.14 17.50 -0.72
C ASP A 444 -16.24 17.70 0.53
N PRO A 445 -15.82 18.93 0.83
CA PRO A 445 -14.98 19.23 2.00
C PRO A 445 -15.61 18.86 3.35
N ASN A 446 -16.94 18.74 3.42
CA ASN A 446 -17.69 18.43 4.63
C ASN A 446 -17.96 16.95 4.84
N CYS A 447 -17.59 16.10 3.88
CA CYS A 447 -17.74 14.65 4.04
C CYS A 447 -16.96 14.15 5.26
N PHE A 448 -17.43 13.03 5.82
CA PHE A 448 -16.73 12.35 6.92
C PHE A 448 -16.10 11.06 6.40
N ILE A 449 -14.80 10.90 6.60
CA ILE A 449 -14.03 9.79 6.04
C ILE A 449 -13.46 8.91 7.16
N ILE A 450 -13.83 7.64 7.11
CA ILE A 450 -13.37 6.58 8.00
C ILE A 450 -12.45 5.66 7.20
N VAL A 451 -11.28 5.32 7.75
CA VAL A 451 -10.42 4.29 7.16
C VAL A 451 -10.21 3.16 8.15
N GLN A 452 -10.40 1.94 7.68
CA GLN A 452 -10.11 0.70 8.39
C GLN A 452 -8.83 0.06 7.82
N PRO A 453 -7.63 0.47 8.24
CA PRO A 453 -6.40 -0.14 7.75
C PRO A 453 -6.17 -1.50 8.41
N HIS A 454 -5.88 -2.52 7.61
CA HIS A 454 -5.31 -3.77 8.10
C HIS A 454 -3.79 -3.67 8.06
N TRP A 455 -3.17 -3.57 9.22
CA TRP A 455 -1.73 -3.30 9.38
C TRP A 455 -1.17 -3.90 10.67
N GLY A 456 0.12 -3.68 10.91
CA GLY A 456 0.74 -4.13 12.14
C GLY A 456 1.37 -5.52 12.02
N VAL A 457 1.80 -6.03 13.14
CA VAL A 457 2.35 -7.38 13.31
C VAL A 457 1.69 -8.00 14.52
N ASP A 458 1.35 -9.28 14.39
CA ASP A 458 0.63 -10.06 15.41
C ASP A 458 1.22 -9.84 16.80
N PHE A 459 0.37 -9.48 17.75
CA PHE A 459 0.66 -9.26 19.18
C PHE A 459 1.74 -8.20 19.49
N LYS A 460 2.08 -7.33 18.52
CA LYS A 460 3.04 -6.24 18.74
C LYS A 460 2.35 -4.91 19.03
N GLN A 461 3.05 -4.04 19.76
CA GLN A 461 2.65 -2.65 19.94
C GLN A 461 2.85 -1.84 18.66
N ILE A 462 2.39 -0.58 18.65
CA ILE A 462 2.43 0.31 17.49
C ILE A 462 3.85 0.41 16.92
N LEU A 463 3.97 0.11 15.64
CA LEU A 463 5.23 0.18 14.89
C LEU A 463 5.36 1.52 14.13
N PRO A 464 6.59 1.99 13.85
CA PRO A 464 6.82 3.28 13.19
C PRO A 464 6.05 3.45 11.88
N TYR A 465 5.98 2.42 11.04
CA TYR A 465 5.25 2.50 9.77
C TYR A 465 3.71 2.62 9.95
N GLN A 466 3.14 2.13 11.06
CA GLN A 466 1.72 2.38 11.37
C GLN A 466 1.50 3.89 11.64
N VAL A 467 2.44 4.52 12.34
CA VAL A 467 2.41 5.98 12.58
C VAL A 467 2.54 6.74 11.27
N GLU A 468 3.49 6.37 10.42
CA GLU A 468 3.71 7.01 9.10
C GLU A 468 2.48 6.88 8.20
N ASN A 469 1.86 5.68 8.13
CA ASN A 469 0.63 5.49 7.35
C ASN A 469 -0.55 6.29 7.93
N ALA A 470 -0.71 6.33 9.26
CA ALA A 470 -1.74 7.12 9.90
C ALA A 470 -1.59 8.62 9.59
N GLU A 471 -0.37 9.15 9.67
CA GLU A 471 -0.07 10.55 9.32
C GLU A 471 -0.40 10.84 7.85
N GLN A 472 -0.10 9.95 6.93
CA GLN A 472 -0.45 10.10 5.51
C GLN A 472 -1.96 10.13 5.28
N LEU A 473 -2.72 9.25 5.93
CA LEU A 473 -4.19 9.24 5.89
C LEU A 473 -4.78 10.55 6.42
N ILE A 474 -4.28 11.03 7.55
CA ILE A 474 -4.71 12.29 8.18
C ILE A 474 -4.41 13.49 7.28
N HIS A 475 -3.21 13.58 6.74
CA HIS A 475 -2.82 14.64 5.80
C HIS A 475 -3.65 14.61 4.51
N SER A 476 -4.19 13.45 4.14
CA SER A 476 -5.08 13.31 3.00
C SER A 476 -6.52 13.75 3.32
N GLY A 477 -6.88 13.88 4.61
CA GLY A 477 -8.20 14.34 5.07
C GLY A 477 -9.05 13.27 5.75
N CYS A 478 -8.47 12.17 6.23
CA CYS A 478 -9.17 11.15 7.01
C CYS A 478 -9.63 11.74 8.36
N ASP A 479 -10.88 11.47 8.76
CA ASP A 479 -11.47 11.96 10.01
C ASP A 479 -11.39 10.96 11.16
N LEU A 480 -11.38 9.66 10.85
CA LEU A 480 -11.31 8.58 11.85
C LEU A 480 -10.55 7.37 11.29
N ILE A 481 -9.63 6.81 12.08
CA ILE A 481 -8.89 5.59 11.73
C ILE A 481 -9.23 4.50 12.73
N LEU A 482 -9.71 3.35 12.23
CA LEU A 482 -10.08 2.15 13.00
C LEU A 482 -9.26 0.97 12.49
N GLY A 483 -8.04 0.79 13.01
CA GLY A 483 -7.12 -0.25 12.55
C GLY A 483 -7.43 -1.63 13.11
N HIS A 484 -6.95 -2.65 12.40
CA HIS A 484 -6.98 -4.06 12.79
C HIS A 484 -5.78 -4.81 12.18
N GLY A 485 -5.58 -6.10 12.52
CA GLY A 485 -4.45 -6.93 12.09
C GLY A 485 -3.45 -7.33 13.18
N PRO A 486 -3.16 -6.53 14.23
CA PRO A 486 -2.30 -6.96 15.33
C PRO A 486 -2.89 -8.01 16.28
N HIS A 487 -4.16 -8.38 16.14
CA HIS A 487 -4.88 -9.33 16.97
C HIS A 487 -4.95 -9.00 18.49
N THR A 488 -4.49 -7.83 18.86
CA THR A 488 -4.54 -7.26 20.23
C THR A 488 -4.91 -5.80 20.15
N ILE A 489 -5.49 -5.24 21.19
CA ILE A 489 -5.73 -3.80 21.26
C ILE A 489 -4.40 -3.03 21.30
N GLN A 490 -4.35 -1.89 20.63
CA GLN A 490 -3.23 -0.96 20.66
C GLN A 490 -3.67 0.40 21.21
N LYS A 491 -2.70 1.20 21.70
CA LYS A 491 -2.98 2.53 22.28
C LYS A 491 -3.68 3.44 21.26
N LEU A 492 -4.66 4.20 21.76
CA LEU A 492 -5.31 5.26 20.99
C LEU A 492 -4.43 6.52 20.92
N ARG A 493 -4.55 7.26 19.84
CA ARG A 493 -3.97 8.60 19.72
C ARG A 493 -4.98 9.56 19.12
N ARG A 494 -4.83 10.84 19.44
CA ARG A 494 -5.48 11.94 18.74
C ARG A 494 -4.41 12.78 18.09
N TYR A 495 -4.55 13.03 16.80
CA TYR A 495 -3.70 13.93 16.05
C TYR A 495 -4.58 14.99 15.40
N ASN A 496 -4.46 16.26 15.85
CA ASN A 496 -5.42 17.30 15.55
C ASN A 496 -6.86 16.89 15.91
N ASN A 497 -7.76 16.86 14.92
CA ASN A 497 -9.15 16.46 15.09
C ASN A 497 -9.41 14.95 14.79
N THR A 498 -8.40 14.22 14.33
CA THR A 498 -8.54 12.80 13.97
C THR A 498 -8.21 11.91 15.16
N VAL A 499 -9.12 10.98 15.47
CA VAL A 499 -8.87 9.90 16.44
C VAL A 499 -8.35 8.67 15.71
N ILE A 500 -7.34 8.04 16.28
CA ILE A 500 -6.69 6.84 15.76
C ILE A 500 -6.84 5.73 16.79
N VAL A 501 -7.63 4.72 16.47
CA VAL A 501 -7.62 3.41 17.12
C VAL A 501 -6.68 2.54 16.30
N TYR A 502 -5.42 2.40 16.74
CA TYR A 502 -4.41 1.67 15.94
C TYR A 502 -4.76 0.20 15.74
N SER A 503 -5.40 -0.43 16.72
CA SER A 503 -5.96 -1.77 16.58
C SER A 503 -7.17 -1.95 17.49
N MET A 504 -8.25 -2.44 16.91
CA MET A 504 -9.45 -2.86 17.65
C MET A 504 -9.30 -4.26 18.27
N GLY A 505 -8.21 -4.97 17.97
CA GLY A 505 -8.03 -6.36 18.37
C GLY A 505 -8.91 -7.34 17.60
N ASN A 506 -8.94 -8.59 18.08
CA ASN A 506 -9.82 -9.62 17.51
C ASN A 506 -11.29 -9.35 17.84
N GLY A 507 -12.16 -9.60 16.88
CA GLY A 507 -13.58 -9.80 17.10
C GLY A 507 -13.86 -11.25 17.49
N ILE A 508 -13.80 -12.12 16.48
CA ILE A 508 -13.81 -13.58 16.63
C ILE A 508 -12.59 -14.06 15.86
N PHE A 509 -11.64 -14.66 16.54
CA PHE A 509 -10.48 -15.22 15.86
C PHE A 509 -10.06 -16.51 16.58
N ASN A 510 -10.62 -17.62 16.15
CA ASN A 510 -10.54 -18.90 16.87
C ASN A 510 -9.17 -19.60 16.75
N SER A 511 -8.08 -18.82 16.78
CA SER A 511 -6.73 -19.32 17.10
C SER A 511 -6.59 -19.54 18.60
N ASN A 512 -5.50 -20.12 19.07
CA ASN A 512 -5.26 -20.22 20.51
C ASN A 512 -4.99 -18.87 21.16
N GLY A 513 -4.56 -17.85 20.38
CA GLY A 513 -4.10 -16.57 20.92
C GLY A 513 -2.85 -16.75 21.78
N GLU A 514 -1.73 -16.23 21.38
CA GLU A 514 -0.48 -16.39 22.14
C GLU A 514 -0.19 -15.12 22.96
N PHE A 515 -1.24 -14.57 23.61
CA PHE A 515 -1.17 -13.28 24.32
C PHE A 515 -0.07 -13.26 25.39
N ASP A 516 -0.04 -14.25 26.28
CA ASP A 516 0.97 -14.35 27.35
C ASP A 516 2.39 -14.46 26.80
N LYS A 517 2.57 -15.24 25.72
CA LYS A 517 3.87 -15.43 25.10
C LYS A 517 4.44 -14.13 24.51
N HIS A 518 3.57 -13.20 24.12
CA HIS A 518 3.94 -11.95 23.48
C HIS A 518 3.77 -10.73 24.38
N ASP A 519 3.40 -10.92 25.65
CA ASP A 519 3.07 -9.83 26.59
C ASP A 519 2.03 -8.85 25.98
N ALA A 520 0.98 -9.43 25.39
CA ALA A 520 -0.06 -8.72 24.68
C ALA A 520 -1.39 -8.80 25.42
N LEU A 521 -2.18 -7.73 25.38
CA LEU A 521 -3.47 -7.65 26.06
C LEU A 521 -4.55 -8.46 25.31
N PRO A 522 -5.23 -9.40 25.98
CA PRO A 522 -6.19 -10.31 25.36
C PRO A 522 -7.59 -9.68 25.23
N TYR A 523 -7.65 -8.47 24.68
CA TYR A 523 -8.89 -7.73 24.53
C TYR A 523 -9.17 -7.36 23.08
N GLY A 524 -10.45 -7.19 22.77
CA GLY A 524 -10.97 -6.59 21.56
C GLY A 524 -11.91 -5.44 21.88
N PHE A 525 -12.17 -4.59 20.89
CA PHE A 525 -13.17 -3.54 20.97
C PHE A 525 -14.31 -3.78 19.98
N LEU A 526 -15.55 -3.75 20.44
CA LEU A 526 -16.65 -3.33 19.61
C LEU A 526 -16.64 -1.81 19.58
N THR A 527 -16.52 -1.25 18.39
CA THR A 527 -16.43 0.18 18.17
C THR A 527 -17.74 0.70 17.61
N LYS A 528 -18.36 1.66 18.30
CA LYS A 528 -19.62 2.28 17.92
C LYS A 528 -19.42 3.74 17.60
N LEU A 529 -19.74 4.13 16.38
CA LEU A 529 -19.67 5.53 15.92
C LEU A 529 -21.11 6.06 15.79
N LYS A 530 -21.46 7.00 16.65
CA LYS A 530 -22.81 7.57 16.70
C LYS A 530 -22.84 8.98 16.08
N PHE A 531 -23.68 9.14 15.08
CA PHE A 531 -24.04 10.43 14.50
C PHE A 531 -25.32 10.91 15.17
N LEU A 532 -25.25 12.09 15.83
CA LEU A 532 -26.34 12.69 16.55
C LEU A 532 -27.07 13.75 15.69
N GLU A 533 -28.29 14.09 16.04
CA GLU A 533 -29.10 15.09 15.31
C GLU A 533 -28.48 16.50 15.36
N ASN A 534 -27.71 16.82 16.41
CA ASN A 534 -27.03 18.11 16.61
C ASN A 534 -25.67 18.20 15.89
N ASP A 535 -25.41 17.34 14.91
CA ASP A 535 -24.13 17.25 14.19
C ASP A 535 -22.92 16.74 15.00
N GLU A 536 -23.09 16.40 16.26
CA GLU A 536 -22.04 15.75 17.05
C GLU A 536 -21.80 14.32 16.56
N ILE A 537 -20.52 13.92 16.59
CA ILE A 537 -20.10 12.54 16.29
C ILE A 537 -19.34 12.02 17.51
N LYS A 538 -19.82 10.91 18.06
CA LYS A 538 -19.21 10.27 19.23
C LYS A 538 -18.72 8.87 18.88
N LEU A 539 -17.53 8.53 19.33
CA LEU A 539 -16.97 7.20 19.26
C LEU A 539 -17.08 6.55 20.63
N ARG A 540 -17.71 5.38 20.70
CA ARG A 540 -17.77 4.56 21.90
C ARG A 540 -17.03 3.25 21.66
N LEU A 541 -16.10 2.91 22.55
CA LEU A 541 -15.34 1.66 22.54
C LEU A 541 -15.82 0.79 23.70
N VAL A 542 -16.34 -0.39 23.39
CA VAL A 542 -16.79 -1.38 24.37
C VAL A 542 -15.82 -2.55 24.34
N PRO A 543 -14.98 -2.70 25.37
CA PRO A 543 -14.01 -3.79 25.40
C PRO A 543 -14.68 -5.12 25.76
N PHE A 544 -14.12 -6.19 25.23
CA PHE A 544 -14.46 -7.55 25.60
C PHE A 544 -13.20 -8.41 25.72
N TYR A 545 -13.31 -9.51 26.47
CA TYR A 545 -12.21 -10.44 26.75
C TYR A 545 -12.15 -11.49 25.63
N ALA A 546 -11.01 -11.56 24.96
CA ALA A 546 -10.79 -12.36 23.75
C ALA A 546 -9.75 -13.48 23.91
N ASN A 547 -9.34 -13.83 25.16
CA ASN A 547 -8.45 -14.97 25.37
C ASN A 547 -9.21 -16.28 25.16
N ASN A 548 -8.99 -16.91 24.04
CA ASN A 548 -9.71 -18.10 23.62
C ASN A 548 -9.51 -19.31 24.54
N LEU A 549 -8.34 -19.44 25.17
CA LEU A 549 -8.08 -20.57 26.07
C LEU A 549 -8.86 -20.45 27.39
N ASP A 550 -9.10 -19.23 27.86
CA ASP A 550 -9.89 -18.96 29.06
C ASP A 550 -11.38 -18.97 28.80
N THR A 551 -11.81 -18.43 27.65
CA THR A 551 -13.21 -18.30 27.27
C THR A 551 -13.75 -19.50 26.49
N PHE A 552 -12.90 -20.46 26.20
CA PHE A 552 -13.18 -21.58 25.30
C PHE A 552 -13.76 -21.10 23.97
N TRP A 553 -13.04 -20.16 23.32
CA TRP A 553 -13.39 -19.55 22.03
C TRP A 553 -14.74 -18.84 21.97
N CYS A 554 -15.23 -18.32 23.09
CA CYS A 554 -16.44 -17.52 23.19
C CYS A 554 -16.10 -16.17 23.84
N PRO A 555 -15.74 -15.14 23.07
CA PRO A 555 -15.42 -13.82 23.61
C PRO A 555 -16.50 -13.34 24.59
N ASP A 556 -16.08 -12.77 25.72
CA ASP A 556 -16.97 -12.45 26.83
C ASP A 556 -16.79 -11.02 27.33
N TYR A 557 -17.70 -10.56 28.17
CA TYR A 557 -17.63 -9.24 28.80
C TYR A 557 -16.40 -9.14 29.72
N VAL A 558 -15.77 -7.97 29.75
CA VAL A 558 -14.69 -7.70 30.71
C VAL A 558 -15.26 -7.53 32.13
N ASN A 559 -14.54 -8.02 33.14
CA ASN A 559 -14.81 -7.73 34.55
C ASN A 559 -14.16 -6.40 34.98
N ASP A 560 -14.34 -6.00 36.23
CA ASP A 560 -13.85 -4.70 36.72
C ASP A 560 -12.30 -4.62 36.77
N GLU A 561 -11.60 -5.70 37.05
CA GLU A 561 -10.14 -5.76 37.07
C GLU A 561 -9.59 -5.63 35.63
N GLN A 562 -10.14 -6.38 34.71
CA GLN A 562 -9.80 -6.32 33.30
C GLN A 562 -10.10 -4.93 32.70
N PHE A 563 -11.24 -4.35 33.08
CA PHE A 563 -11.57 -3.00 32.61
C PHE A 563 -10.59 -1.96 33.15
N LYS A 564 -10.20 -2.06 34.42
CA LYS A 564 -9.18 -1.20 35.01
C LYS A 564 -7.84 -1.30 34.29
N GLU A 565 -7.39 -2.51 33.96
CA GLU A 565 -6.17 -2.72 33.14
C GLU A 565 -6.26 -2.00 31.79
N ILE A 566 -7.40 -2.10 31.12
CA ILE A 566 -7.62 -1.43 29.84
C ILE A 566 -7.61 0.11 30.01
N VAL A 567 -8.23 0.64 31.09
CA VAL A 567 -8.23 2.07 31.40
C VAL A 567 -6.80 2.59 31.57
N GLU A 568 -5.97 1.89 32.35
CA GLU A 568 -4.55 2.23 32.53
C GLU A 568 -3.78 2.19 31.19
N PHE A 569 -4.10 1.24 30.34
CA PHE A 569 -3.42 1.10 29.05
C PHE A 569 -3.81 2.18 28.02
N ILE A 570 -5.11 2.51 27.88
CA ILE A 570 -5.57 3.39 26.78
C ILE A 570 -5.97 4.79 27.21
N ALA A 571 -6.47 5.01 28.43
CA ALA A 571 -7.06 6.28 28.85
C ALA A 571 -6.13 7.10 29.74
N GLU A 572 -5.15 6.50 30.42
CA GLU A 572 -4.27 7.20 31.35
C GLU A 572 -3.60 8.42 30.70
N GLY A 573 -3.78 9.58 31.35
CA GLY A 573 -3.22 10.86 30.89
C GLY A 573 -3.86 11.43 29.61
N LYS A 574 -5.04 10.96 29.19
CA LYS A 574 -5.72 11.41 27.97
C LYS A 574 -7.09 12.01 28.29
N GLU A 575 -7.16 13.32 28.47
CA GLU A 575 -8.38 14.07 28.80
C GLU A 575 -9.49 13.95 27.73
N TYR A 576 -9.16 13.57 26.50
CA TYR A 576 -10.13 13.41 25.43
C TYR A 576 -10.86 12.05 25.43
N ILE A 577 -10.53 11.15 26.37
CA ILE A 577 -11.16 9.86 26.58
C ILE A 577 -11.95 9.91 27.87
N GLU A 578 -13.25 9.87 27.79
CA GLU A 578 -14.15 9.75 28.95
C GLU A 578 -14.35 8.25 29.27
N THR A 579 -14.17 7.89 30.53
CA THR A 579 -14.33 6.49 31.00
C THR A 579 -15.68 6.30 31.64
N ASP A 580 -16.52 5.48 31.03
CA ASP A 580 -17.82 5.05 31.56
C ASP A 580 -17.62 3.76 32.39
N TRP A 581 -17.41 3.93 33.67
CA TRP A 581 -17.15 2.81 34.60
C TRP A 581 -18.39 1.92 34.80
N GLU A 582 -19.59 2.47 34.72
CA GLU A 582 -20.84 1.72 34.90
C GLU A 582 -21.05 0.71 33.77
N ASN A 583 -20.83 1.13 32.53
CA ASN A 583 -21.01 0.30 31.35
C ASN A 583 -19.71 -0.29 30.81
N ARG A 584 -18.57 -0.07 31.50
CA ARG A 584 -17.23 -0.50 31.09
C ARG A 584 -16.92 -0.15 29.64
N ALA A 585 -17.02 1.14 29.34
CA ALA A 585 -16.81 1.66 27.98
C ALA A 585 -16.00 2.96 28.00
N PHE A 586 -15.55 3.37 26.84
CA PHE A 586 -14.89 4.66 26.65
C PHE A 586 -15.67 5.49 25.64
N GLU A 587 -15.81 6.78 25.93
CA GLU A 587 -16.42 7.73 25.00
C GLU A 587 -15.41 8.79 24.56
N ILE A 588 -15.46 9.11 23.27
CA ILE A 588 -14.55 10.09 22.65
C ILE A 588 -15.39 10.95 21.73
N LYS A 589 -15.42 12.26 21.99
CA LYS A 589 -16.04 13.21 21.07
C LYS A 589 -15.11 13.39 19.86
N ILE A 590 -15.62 13.09 18.67
CA ILE A 590 -14.88 13.23 17.39
C ILE A 590 -15.09 14.63 16.84
N LYS A 591 -16.38 15.09 16.77
CA LYS A 591 -16.75 16.38 16.23
C LYS A 591 -17.88 17.01 17.05
#